data_d2be9deecbbbaf0621c329e02cbb2236
#
_entry.id   d2be9deecbbbaf0621c329e02cbb2236
#
_cell.length_a   1.000
_cell.length_b   1.000
_cell.length_c   1.000
_cell.angle_alpha   90.00
_cell.angle_beta   90.00
_cell.angle_gamma   90.00
#
_symmetry.space_group_name_H-M   'P 1'
#
loop_
_entity.id
_entity.type
_entity.pdbx_description
1 polymer ?
#
loop_
_entity_poly.entity_id
_entity_poly.type
_entity_poly.pdbx_seq_one_letter_code
_entity_poly.pdbx_strand_id
1 'polypeptide(L)' 'MACINPDGKPTESGTKMLRALKSGLGSPEEIAKEAGLPLFRVRSGLRELTQAGLANQKDEKYELTEKGTELIE' A
#
# COMPACT_ATOMS: atom_id res chain seq x y z
N MET A 1 10.09 0.32 -10.02
CA MET A 1 9.48 -1.00 -9.80
C MET A 1 8.04 -0.83 -9.32
N ALA A 2 7.12 -1.49 -9.97
CA ALA A 2 5.71 -1.33 -9.67
C ALA A 2 5.29 -2.16 -8.45
N CYS A 3 4.35 -1.65 -7.69
CA CYS A 3 3.75 -2.39 -6.59
C CYS A 3 2.55 -3.21 -7.05
N ILE A 4 2.21 -3.10 -8.31
CA ILE A 4 1.07 -3.80 -8.90
C ILE A 4 1.54 -4.47 -10.17
N ASN A 5 1.21 -5.75 -10.31
CA ASN A 5 1.53 -6.52 -11.51
C ASN A 5 0.63 -6.10 -12.68
N PRO A 6 1.04 -6.39 -13.92
CA PRO A 6 0.20 -6.07 -15.09
C PRO A 6 -1.20 -6.70 -15.05
N ASP A 7 -1.37 -7.78 -14.31
CA ASP A 7 -2.67 -8.44 -14.16
C ASP A 7 -3.58 -7.76 -13.12
N GLY A 8 -3.12 -6.66 -12.53
CA GLY A 8 -3.89 -5.90 -11.55
C GLY A 8 -3.73 -6.39 -10.12
N LYS A 9 -2.92 -7.41 -9.89
CA LYS A 9 -2.68 -7.91 -8.54
C LYS A 9 -1.45 -7.26 -7.92
N PRO A 10 -1.44 -7.05 -6.60
CA PRO A 10 -0.28 -6.42 -5.96
C PRO A 10 0.93 -7.36 -5.98
N THR A 11 2.12 -6.76 -6.11
CA THR A 11 3.37 -7.50 -5.97
C THR A 11 3.59 -7.80 -4.49
N GLU A 12 4.69 -8.52 -4.18
CA GLU A 12 5.03 -8.79 -2.80
C GLU A 12 5.15 -7.50 -1.98
N SER A 13 5.83 -6.49 -2.53
CA SER A 13 5.96 -5.20 -1.86
C SER A 13 4.60 -4.53 -1.67
N GLY A 14 3.77 -4.56 -2.69
CA GLY A 14 2.42 -4.00 -2.61
C GLY A 14 1.57 -4.70 -1.56
N THR A 15 1.66 -6.03 -1.49
CA THR A 15 0.94 -6.81 -0.50
C THR A 15 1.38 -6.46 0.92
N LYS A 16 2.67 -6.30 1.13
CA LYS A 16 3.18 -5.90 2.45
C LYS A 16 2.64 -4.55 2.88
N MET A 17 2.58 -3.61 1.95
CA MET A 17 2.03 -2.29 2.25
C MET A 17 0.54 -2.33 2.53
N LEU A 18 -0.21 -3.10 1.75
CA LEU A 18 -1.65 -3.25 1.98
C LEU A 18 -1.94 -3.91 3.32
N ARG A 19 -1.15 -4.90 3.71
CA ARG A 19 -1.30 -5.55 5.01
C ARG A 19 -1.00 -4.58 6.16
N ALA A 20 0.01 -3.72 5.99
CA ALA A 20 0.30 -2.69 6.97
C ALA A 20 -0.88 -1.74 7.13
N LEU A 21 -1.51 -1.35 6.03
CA LEU A 21 -2.71 -0.51 6.08
C LEU A 21 -3.85 -1.24 6.79
N LYS A 22 -4.00 -2.52 6.54
CA LYS A 22 -5.04 -3.33 7.19
C LYS A 22 -4.83 -3.38 8.70
N SER A 23 -3.58 -3.34 9.14
CA SER A 23 -3.23 -3.34 10.57
C SER A 23 -3.50 -2.00 11.24
N GLY A 24 -3.90 -1.00 10.49
CA GLY A 24 -4.20 0.32 11.04
C GLY A 24 -3.11 1.34 10.89
N LEU A 25 -1.98 0.98 10.28
CA LEU A 25 -0.91 1.92 10.02
C LEU A 25 -1.29 2.79 8.83
N GLY A 26 -1.12 4.09 8.96
CA GLY A 26 -1.50 5.01 7.91
C GLY A 26 -0.40 5.90 7.39
N SER A 27 0.67 6.10 8.16
CA SER A 27 1.76 6.97 7.73
C SER A 27 2.79 6.18 6.92
N PRO A 28 3.39 6.80 5.89
CA PRO A 28 4.44 6.13 5.12
C PRO A 28 5.62 5.65 5.98
N GLU A 29 5.99 6.41 7.00
CA GLU A 29 7.10 6.04 7.88
C GLU A 29 6.78 4.75 8.65
N GLU A 30 5.58 4.65 9.20
CA GLU A 30 5.17 3.45 9.93
C GLU A 30 5.07 2.24 9.00
N ILE A 31 4.53 2.45 7.81
CA ILE A 31 4.41 1.39 6.83
C ILE A 31 5.78 0.91 6.39
N ALA A 32 6.71 1.83 6.16
CA ALA A 32 8.07 1.50 5.76
C ALA A 32 8.75 0.63 6.81
N LYS A 33 8.57 0.98 8.08
CA LYS A 33 9.15 0.24 9.18
C LYS A 33 8.56 -1.15 9.29
N GLU A 34 7.25 -1.26 9.20
CA GLU A 34 6.55 -2.54 9.29
C GLU A 34 6.86 -3.45 8.11
N ALA A 35 6.91 -2.90 6.92
CA ALA A 35 7.16 -3.66 5.70
C ALA A 35 8.64 -3.95 5.47
N GLY A 36 9.53 -3.26 6.19
CA GLY A 36 10.97 -3.41 5.99
C GLY A 36 11.43 -2.83 4.67
N LEU A 37 10.78 -1.77 4.19
CA LEU A 37 11.08 -1.15 2.91
C LEU A 37 11.60 0.28 3.11
N PRO A 38 12.42 0.79 2.16
CA PRO A 38 12.83 2.18 2.22
C PRO A 38 11.64 3.12 2.10
N LEU A 39 11.71 4.26 2.78
CA LEU A 39 10.61 5.22 2.79
C LEU A 39 10.22 5.70 1.39
N PHE A 40 11.21 6.00 0.54
CA PHE A 40 10.91 6.47 -0.81
C PHE A 40 10.12 5.43 -1.61
N ARG A 41 10.40 4.17 -1.37
CA ARG A 41 9.72 3.07 -2.06
C ARG A 41 8.28 2.94 -1.59
N VAL A 42 8.07 3.12 -0.29
CA VAL A 42 6.73 3.08 0.29
C VAL A 42 5.89 4.23 -0.26
N ARG A 43 6.47 5.43 -0.33
CA ARG A 43 5.75 6.58 -0.88
C ARG A 43 5.33 6.36 -2.33
N SER A 44 6.25 5.86 -3.16
CA SER A 44 5.91 5.53 -4.55
C SER A 44 4.85 4.44 -4.62
N GLY A 45 5.02 3.40 -3.81
CA GLY A 45 4.07 2.28 -3.79
C GLY A 45 2.68 2.70 -3.36
N LEU A 46 2.59 3.51 -2.32
CA LEU A 46 1.30 4.00 -1.85
C LEU A 46 0.60 4.85 -2.92
N ARG A 47 1.36 5.63 -3.67
CA ARG A 47 0.80 6.40 -4.77
C ARG A 47 0.23 5.47 -5.85
N GLU A 48 0.95 4.43 -6.21
CA GLU A 48 0.48 3.46 -7.18
C GLU A 48 -0.77 2.73 -6.70
N LEU A 49 -0.78 2.32 -5.43
CA LEU A 49 -1.93 1.65 -4.85
C LEU A 49 -3.15 2.55 -4.82
N THR A 50 -2.94 3.83 -4.53
CA THR A 50 -4.03 4.82 -4.53
C THR A 50 -4.59 5.00 -5.94
N GLN A 51 -3.71 5.09 -6.94
CA GLN A 51 -4.15 5.23 -8.33
C GLN A 51 -4.91 4.01 -8.82
N ALA A 52 -4.58 2.84 -8.30
CA ALA A 52 -5.26 1.60 -8.67
C ALA A 52 -6.55 1.39 -7.89
N GLY A 53 -6.87 2.26 -6.94
CA GLY A 53 -8.08 2.14 -6.14
C GLY A 53 -7.96 1.16 -4.98
N LEU A 54 -6.74 0.70 -4.66
CA LEU A 54 -6.51 -0.25 -3.57
C LEU A 54 -6.27 0.45 -2.24
N ALA A 55 -5.88 1.72 -2.29
CA ALA A 55 -5.67 2.53 -1.11
C ALA A 55 -6.25 3.91 -1.36
N ASN A 56 -6.48 4.66 -0.29
CA ASN A 56 -7.01 6.01 -0.38
C ASN A 56 -6.17 6.91 0.51
N GLN A 57 -5.86 8.10 0.03
CA GLN A 57 -5.12 9.08 0.79
C GLN A 57 -6.07 10.07 1.43
N LYS A 58 -5.92 10.24 2.74
CA LYS A 58 -6.73 11.20 3.48
C LYS A 58 -5.77 12.04 4.33
N ASP A 59 -5.59 13.30 3.95
CA ASP A 59 -4.61 14.19 4.54
C ASP A 59 -3.21 13.58 4.36
N GLU A 60 -2.49 13.32 5.44
CA GLU A 60 -1.15 12.75 5.40
C GLU A 60 -1.13 11.24 5.59
N LYS A 61 -2.31 10.63 5.71
CA LYS A 61 -2.43 9.21 5.98
C LYS A 61 -3.10 8.48 4.84
N TYR A 62 -2.85 7.19 4.78
CA TYR A 62 -3.46 6.31 3.80
C TYR A 62 -4.36 5.32 4.49
N GLU A 63 -5.37 4.86 3.79
CA GLU A 63 -6.27 3.82 4.29
C GLU A 63 -6.49 2.77 3.23
N LEU A 64 -6.80 1.57 3.68
CA LEU A 64 -7.11 0.48 2.79
C LEU A 64 -8.54 0.63 2.28
N THR A 65 -8.73 0.44 0.97
CA THR A 65 -10.07 0.43 0.39
C THR A 65 -10.64 -0.98 0.47
N GLU A 66 -11.94 -1.10 0.19
CA GLU A 66 -12.59 -2.40 0.13
C GLU A 66 -11.95 -3.27 -0.95
N LYS A 67 -11.66 -2.68 -2.11
CA LYS A 67 -11.00 -3.39 -3.19
C LYS A 67 -9.61 -3.90 -2.77
N GLY A 68 -8.85 -3.06 -2.06
CA GLY A 68 -7.55 -3.47 -1.55
C GLY A 68 -7.65 -4.61 -0.56
N THR A 69 -8.65 -4.56 0.32
CA THR A 69 -8.89 -5.63 1.28
C THR A 69 -9.19 -6.94 0.58
N GLU A 70 -10.02 -6.91 -0.45
CA GLU A 70 -10.38 -8.10 -1.21
C GLU A 70 -9.16 -8.77 -1.86
N LEU A 71 -8.19 -7.98 -2.31
CA LEU A 71 -7.02 -8.52 -2.99
C LEU A 71 -6.01 -9.18 -2.06
N ILE A 72 -6.07 -8.90 -0.76
CA ILE A 72 -5.12 -9.48 0.20
C ILE A 72 -5.77 -10.50 1.13
N GLU A 73 -7.04 -10.74 0.98
CA GLU A 73 -7.75 -11.77 1.75
C GLU A 73 -7.65 -13.12 1.12
#